data_6fe1eec6606715bac4f5abffbaaeea6c
#
_entry.id   6fe1eec6606715bac4f5abffbaaeea6c
#
_cell.length_a   1.000
_cell.length_b   1.000
_cell.length_c   1.000
_cell.angle_alpha   90.00
_cell.angle_beta   90.00
_cell.angle_gamma   90.00
#
_symmetry.space_group_name_H-M   'P 1'
#
loop_
_entity.id
_entity.type
_entity.pdbx_description
1 polymer ?
#
loop_
_entity_poly.entity_id
_entity_poly.type
_entity_poly.pdbx_seq_one_letter_code
_entity_poly.pdbx_strand_id
1 'polypeptide(L)'
;MADEIVTREEIRAMRRSYGDAGLESLPDDPFEAFALWLKQAHENTVIVEANAMVLSTLSSDSQIETRTVLLKDISDGGFTFFTNYESRKAHAISLNPNVSLLFPWYAMERQIAISGVAEKVSEKESDDYFATRPWGSQIGAWASHQSSPLATRGELEQRFEGASQKWPEGTAVPRPTFWGGYRVMPLNIEFWQGRYSRLHDRLRYERANTTADWELSRYYP
;
A
#
# COMPACT_ATOMS: atom_id res chain seq x y z
N MET A 1 25.27 -16.30 24.86
CA MET A 1 24.36 -15.53 25.72
C MET A 1 23.07 -15.43 24.93
N ALA A 2 21.96 -15.91 25.44
CA ALA A 2 20.67 -15.73 24.78
C ALA A 2 20.38 -14.22 24.83
N ASP A 3 20.21 -13.61 23.65
CA ASP A 3 19.73 -12.23 23.57
C ASP A 3 18.44 -12.14 24.39
N GLU A 4 18.38 -11.16 25.27
CA GLU A 4 17.26 -10.94 26.17
C GLU A 4 16.00 -10.70 25.32
N ILE A 5 15.14 -11.71 25.26
CA ILE A 5 13.83 -11.58 24.60
C ILE A 5 13.04 -10.54 25.39
N VAL A 6 12.47 -9.56 24.69
CA VAL A 6 11.63 -8.51 25.29
C VAL A 6 10.55 -9.14 26.18
N THR A 7 10.52 -8.75 27.46
CA THR A 7 9.60 -9.29 28.45
C THR A 7 8.16 -8.77 28.27
N ARG A 8 7.20 -9.44 28.87
CA ARG A 8 5.80 -8.98 28.88
C ARG A 8 5.64 -7.61 29.53
N GLU A 9 6.39 -7.33 30.60
CA GLU A 9 6.38 -6.04 31.30
C GLU A 9 6.93 -4.93 30.40
N GLU A 10 8.01 -5.17 29.69
CA GLU A 10 8.58 -4.20 28.74
C GLU A 10 7.62 -3.91 27.60
N ILE A 11 6.96 -4.93 27.01
CA ILE A 11 5.93 -4.72 25.98
C ILE A 11 4.77 -3.87 26.52
N ARG A 12 4.30 -4.12 27.75
CA ARG A 12 3.24 -3.36 28.39
C ARG A 12 3.64 -1.92 28.74
N ALA A 13 4.93 -1.68 28.97
CA ALA A 13 5.49 -0.36 29.23
C ALA A 13 5.72 0.47 27.96
N MET A 14 5.72 -0.12 26.77
CA MET A 14 5.84 0.58 25.49
C MET A 14 4.58 1.43 25.18
N ARG A 15 4.39 2.47 25.99
CA ARG A 15 3.26 3.39 25.85
C ARG A 15 3.76 4.76 25.45
N ARG A 16 3.12 5.36 24.45
CA ARG A 16 3.26 6.79 24.15
C ARG A 16 1.92 7.47 24.44
N SER A 17 2.00 8.66 25.02
CA SER A 17 0.87 9.58 25.07
C SER A 17 0.82 10.31 23.73
N TYR A 18 -0.33 10.31 23.09
CA TYR A 18 -0.57 11.12 21.91
C TYR A 18 -0.77 12.59 22.27
N GLY A 19 -0.55 13.46 21.30
CA GLY A 19 -0.74 14.89 21.44
C GLY A 19 -2.21 15.30 21.53
N ASP A 20 -2.45 16.60 21.37
CA ASP A 20 -3.77 17.22 21.44
C ASP A 20 -4.31 17.63 20.05
N ALA A 21 -3.66 17.19 18.99
CA ALA A 21 -4.13 17.47 17.64
C ALA A 21 -5.49 16.80 17.41
N GLY A 22 -6.53 17.62 17.13
CA GLY A 22 -7.87 17.14 16.82
C GLY A 22 -8.10 16.99 15.31
N LEU A 23 -9.11 16.21 14.96
CA LEU A 23 -9.67 16.12 13.61
C LEU A 23 -11.14 16.53 13.67
N GLU A 24 -11.40 17.82 13.48
CA GLU A 24 -12.75 18.39 13.60
C GLU A 24 -13.58 18.17 12.34
N SER A 25 -12.96 18.34 11.16
CA SER A 25 -13.61 18.20 9.87
C SER A 25 -12.62 17.73 8.80
N LEU A 26 -13.14 17.26 7.70
CA LEU A 26 -12.43 16.93 6.45
C LEU A 26 -13.16 17.58 5.28
N PRO A 27 -12.50 17.78 4.10
CA PRO A 27 -13.19 18.14 2.86
C PRO A 27 -14.33 17.18 2.51
N ASP A 28 -15.29 17.63 1.71
CA ASP A 28 -16.40 16.76 1.26
C ASP A 28 -15.88 15.61 0.36
N ASP A 29 -14.85 15.86 -0.44
CA ASP A 29 -14.19 14.83 -1.27
C ASP A 29 -13.12 14.07 -0.46
N PRO A 30 -13.27 12.74 -0.26
CA PRO A 30 -12.29 11.92 0.43
C PRO A 30 -10.91 11.87 -0.25
N PHE A 31 -10.84 12.05 -1.57
CA PHE A 31 -9.57 12.06 -2.30
C PHE A 31 -8.80 13.37 -2.08
N GLU A 32 -9.52 14.50 -1.96
CA GLU A 32 -8.92 15.76 -1.52
C GLU A 32 -8.38 15.65 -0.09
N ALA A 33 -9.18 15.08 0.83
CA ALA A 33 -8.76 14.84 2.20
C ALA A 33 -7.51 13.95 2.27
N PHE A 34 -7.48 12.88 1.48
CA PHE A 34 -6.33 11.99 1.38
C PHE A 34 -5.08 12.71 0.84
N ALA A 35 -5.23 13.47 -0.25
CA ALA A 35 -4.11 14.19 -0.87
C ALA A 35 -3.49 15.21 0.10
N LEU A 36 -4.31 15.91 0.89
CA LEU A 36 -3.84 16.84 1.93
C LEU A 36 -3.00 16.12 2.99
N TRP A 37 -3.46 14.98 3.50
CA TRP A 37 -2.73 14.22 4.51
C TRP A 37 -1.47 13.55 3.94
N LEU A 38 -1.52 13.03 2.72
CA LEU A 38 -0.35 12.48 2.03
C LEU A 38 0.74 13.53 1.84
N LYS A 39 0.35 14.76 1.43
CA LYS A 39 1.29 15.88 1.30
C LYS A 39 1.96 16.19 2.64
N GLN A 40 1.20 16.32 3.72
CA GLN A 40 1.74 16.54 5.07
C GLN A 40 2.67 15.41 5.52
N ALA A 41 2.32 14.16 5.20
CA ALA A 41 3.16 13.01 5.49
C ALA A 41 4.47 13.03 4.68
N HIS A 42 4.42 13.46 3.41
CA HIS A 42 5.60 13.59 2.56
C HIS A 42 6.54 14.71 3.03
N GLU A 43 5.99 15.81 3.55
CA GLU A 43 6.75 16.93 4.10
C GLU A 43 7.35 16.63 5.48
N ASN A 44 6.89 15.57 6.15
CA ASN A 44 7.38 15.16 7.46
C ASN A 44 8.72 14.41 7.33
N THR A 45 9.78 14.97 7.87
CA THR A 45 11.15 14.44 7.74
C THR A 45 11.40 13.11 8.45
N VAL A 46 10.49 12.67 9.32
CA VAL A 46 10.57 11.37 10.02
C VAL A 46 9.94 10.24 9.21
N ILE A 47 9.05 10.57 8.26
CA ILE A 47 8.39 9.59 7.41
C ILE A 47 9.21 9.38 6.14
N VAL A 48 9.86 8.22 6.03
CA VAL A 48 10.78 7.91 4.92
C VAL A 48 10.03 7.72 3.59
N GLU A 49 8.89 7.01 3.61
CA GLU A 49 8.08 6.68 2.43
C GLU A 49 6.60 6.93 2.72
N ALA A 50 6.15 8.18 2.51
CA ALA A 50 4.76 8.56 2.80
C ALA A 50 3.72 7.78 1.98
N ASN A 51 4.09 7.32 0.79
CA ASN A 51 3.26 6.52 -0.11
C ASN A 51 3.35 5.01 0.12
N ALA A 52 4.11 4.54 1.13
CA ALA A 52 4.09 3.15 1.53
C ALA A 52 2.77 2.83 2.25
N MET A 53 2.13 1.74 1.84
CA MET A 53 0.87 1.28 2.42
C MET A 53 0.89 -0.24 2.66
N VAL A 54 0.22 -0.68 3.69
CA VAL A 54 0.00 -2.10 3.98
C VAL A 54 -1.22 -2.55 3.21
N LEU A 55 -1.04 -3.49 2.28
CA LEU A 55 -2.12 -4.15 1.55
C LEU A 55 -2.46 -5.47 2.22
N SER A 56 -3.72 -5.65 2.58
CA SER A 56 -4.29 -6.90 3.08
C SER A 56 -5.15 -7.57 2.00
N THR A 57 -4.95 -8.87 1.81
CA THR A 57 -5.68 -9.70 0.84
C THR A 57 -6.15 -10.99 1.51
N LEU A 58 -7.21 -11.60 1.01
CA LEU A 58 -7.73 -12.88 1.47
C LEU A 58 -7.26 -13.99 0.53
N SER A 59 -6.51 -14.96 1.05
CA SER A 59 -6.04 -16.12 0.27
C SER A 59 -7.14 -17.15 0.04
N SER A 60 -6.87 -18.16 -0.80
CA SER A 60 -7.82 -19.22 -1.15
C SER A 60 -8.29 -20.06 0.05
N ASP A 61 -7.46 -20.18 1.07
CA ASP A 61 -7.75 -20.87 2.35
C ASP A 61 -8.29 -19.93 3.43
N SER A 62 -8.80 -18.76 3.02
CA SER A 62 -9.39 -17.73 3.90
C SER A 62 -8.41 -17.15 4.93
N GLN A 63 -7.10 -17.20 4.65
CA GLN A 63 -6.11 -16.54 5.49
C GLN A 63 -5.92 -15.08 5.03
N ILE A 64 -5.88 -14.17 5.99
CA ILE A 64 -5.55 -12.76 5.72
C ILE A 64 -4.02 -12.63 5.65
N GLU A 65 -3.53 -12.18 4.52
CA GLU A 65 -2.12 -11.91 4.30
C GLU A 65 -1.88 -10.42 4.09
N THR A 66 -0.82 -9.90 4.72
CA THR A 66 -0.44 -8.48 4.62
C THR A 66 0.98 -8.33 4.07
N ARG A 67 1.23 -7.22 3.36
CA ARG A 67 2.55 -6.79 2.88
C ARG A 67 2.54 -5.31 2.57
N THR A 68 3.72 -4.70 2.57
CA THR A 68 3.86 -3.33 2.09
C THR A 68 3.87 -3.31 0.56
N VAL A 69 3.15 -2.34 -0.01
CA VAL A 69 3.20 -1.94 -1.41
C VAL A 69 3.25 -0.42 -1.49
N LEU A 70 3.58 0.15 -2.64
CA LEU A 70 3.69 1.59 -2.80
C LEU A 70 2.51 2.12 -3.62
N LEU A 71 1.82 3.13 -3.09
CA LEU A 71 0.87 3.92 -3.87
C LEU A 71 1.62 4.64 -5.00
N LYS A 72 1.10 4.58 -6.20
CA LYS A 72 1.71 5.17 -7.40
C LYS A 72 0.82 6.16 -8.12
N ASP A 73 -0.48 6.07 -7.90
CA ASP A 73 -1.44 7.00 -8.51
C ASP A 73 -2.73 7.06 -7.69
N ILE A 74 -3.39 8.22 -7.76
CA ILE A 74 -4.72 8.49 -7.23
C ILE A 74 -5.51 9.12 -8.37
N SER A 75 -6.14 8.31 -9.17
CA SER A 75 -6.92 8.75 -10.31
C SER A 75 -8.14 7.86 -10.52
N ASP A 76 -9.07 8.30 -11.32
CA ASP A 76 -10.28 7.56 -11.68
C ASP A 76 -11.02 7.00 -10.45
N GLY A 77 -11.01 7.76 -9.34
CA GLY A 77 -11.70 7.37 -8.12
C GLY A 77 -11.08 6.20 -7.35
N GLY A 78 -9.78 5.92 -7.52
CA GLY A 78 -9.12 4.79 -6.85
C GLY A 78 -7.64 5.01 -6.53
N PHE A 79 -7.07 4.03 -5.84
CA PHE A 79 -5.68 4.00 -5.36
C PHE A 79 -4.91 2.93 -6.11
N THR A 80 -3.89 3.30 -6.89
CA THR A 80 -3.19 2.39 -7.79
C THR A 80 -1.82 1.99 -7.24
N PHE A 81 -1.54 0.68 -7.30
CA PHE A 81 -0.22 0.10 -7.05
C PHE A 81 0.14 -0.90 -8.15
N PHE A 82 1.43 -1.18 -8.32
CA PHE A 82 1.91 -2.10 -9.34
C PHE A 82 2.63 -3.30 -8.71
N THR A 83 2.46 -4.47 -9.33
CA THR A 83 3.02 -5.72 -8.81
C THR A 83 3.19 -6.77 -9.92
N ASN A 84 3.81 -7.90 -9.56
CA ASN A 84 3.79 -9.10 -10.39
C ASN A 84 2.44 -9.82 -10.23
N TYR A 85 1.76 -10.11 -11.33
CA TYR A 85 0.45 -10.78 -11.37
C TYR A 85 0.51 -12.27 -10.98
N GLU A 86 1.70 -12.87 -10.98
CA GLU A 86 1.93 -14.26 -10.53
C GLU A 86 2.26 -14.33 -9.02
N SER A 87 2.33 -13.20 -8.34
CA SER A 87 2.62 -13.16 -6.89
C SER A 87 1.44 -13.67 -6.06
N ARG A 88 1.70 -14.12 -4.81
CA ARG A 88 0.66 -14.57 -3.87
C ARG A 88 -0.46 -13.55 -3.69
N LYS A 89 -0.11 -12.24 -3.58
CA LYS A 89 -1.12 -11.18 -3.44
C LYS A 89 -2.01 -11.06 -4.67
N ALA A 90 -1.44 -11.15 -5.85
CA ALA A 90 -2.20 -11.04 -7.10
C ALA A 90 -3.10 -12.27 -7.31
N HIS A 91 -2.62 -13.45 -6.94
CA HIS A 91 -3.44 -14.65 -6.93
C HIS A 91 -4.61 -14.52 -5.93
N ALA A 92 -4.36 -14.03 -4.73
CA ALA A 92 -5.41 -13.77 -3.75
C ALA A 92 -6.47 -12.78 -4.27
N ILE A 93 -6.04 -11.66 -4.87
CA ILE A 93 -6.94 -10.66 -5.48
C ILE A 93 -7.78 -11.27 -6.62
N SER A 94 -7.21 -12.17 -7.43
CA SER A 94 -7.94 -12.82 -8.52
C SER A 94 -9.07 -13.72 -8.03
N LEU A 95 -8.95 -14.26 -6.83
CA LEU A 95 -9.98 -15.10 -6.18
C LEU A 95 -10.97 -14.28 -5.37
N ASN A 96 -10.49 -13.25 -4.69
CA ASN A 96 -11.31 -12.32 -3.91
C ASN A 96 -10.75 -10.90 -4.06
N PRO A 97 -11.43 -10.04 -4.83
CA PRO A 97 -10.94 -8.70 -5.09
C PRO A 97 -11.11 -7.72 -3.92
N ASN A 98 -11.78 -8.12 -2.83
CA ASN A 98 -11.90 -7.27 -1.65
C ASN A 98 -10.56 -7.15 -0.93
N VAL A 99 -10.10 -5.93 -0.74
CA VAL A 99 -8.81 -5.62 -0.13
C VAL A 99 -8.93 -4.49 0.88
N SER A 100 -7.92 -4.39 1.74
CA SER A 100 -7.75 -3.23 2.61
C SER A 100 -6.34 -2.65 2.43
N LEU A 101 -6.27 -1.31 2.45
CA LEU A 101 -5.03 -0.54 2.45
C LEU A 101 -4.94 0.22 3.78
N LEU A 102 -3.75 0.29 4.36
CA LEU A 102 -3.48 1.09 5.55
C LEU A 102 -2.24 1.96 5.32
N PHE A 103 -2.36 3.25 5.54
CA PHE A 103 -1.26 4.20 5.60
C PHE A 103 -0.96 4.54 7.07
N PRO A 104 0.06 3.92 7.69
CA PRO A 104 0.34 4.08 9.12
C PRO A 104 1.37 5.19 9.36
N TRP A 105 0.97 6.43 9.35
CA TRP A 105 1.86 7.57 9.60
C TRP A 105 2.04 7.82 11.11
N TYR A 106 2.67 6.87 11.80
CA TYR A 106 2.85 6.88 13.25
C TYR A 106 3.56 8.13 13.77
N ALA A 107 4.50 8.70 13.00
CA ALA A 107 5.21 9.93 13.38
C ALA A 107 4.28 11.15 13.48
N MET A 108 3.10 11.09 12.84
CA MET A 108 2.06 12.13 12.88
C MET A 108 0.89 11.73 13.77
N GLU A 109 0.97 10.57 14.43
CA GLU A 109 -0.16 10.01 15.18
C GLU A 109 -1.42 9.86 14.32
N ARG A 110 -1.23 9.51 13.02
CA ARG A 110 -2.29 9.40 12.00
C ARG A 110 -2.25 8.05 11.29
N GLN A 111 -3.42 7.63 10.88
CA GLN A 111 -3.55 6.56 9.89
C GLN A 111 -4.73 6.81 8.97
N ILE A 112 -4.66 6.27 7.74
CA ILE A 112 -5.81 6.19 6.85
C ILE A 112 -6.01 4.70 6.53
N ALA A 113 -7.22 4.19 6.79
CA ALA A 113 -7.63 2.84 6.45
C ALA A 113 -8.67 2.90 5.31
N ILE A 114 -8.42 2.13 4.26
CA ILE A 114 -9.26 2.09 3.06
C ILE A 114 -9.69 0.64 2.83
N SER A 115 -10.97 0.41 2.64
CA SER A 115 -11.48 -0.88 2.15
C SER A 115 -12.20 -0.69 0.83
N GLY A 116 -11.97 -1.61 -0.09
CA GLY A 116 -12.52 -1.52 -1.43
C GLY A 116 -12.27 -2.75 -2.28
N VAL A 117 -12.54 -2.61 -3.57
CA VAL A 117 -12.42 -3.67 -4.56
C VAL A 117 -11.26 -3.38 -5.49
N ALA A 118 -10.33 -4.32 -5.64
CA ALA A 118 -9.18 -4.20 -6.52
C ALA A 118 -9.53 -4.70 -7.93
N GLU A 119 -9.21 -3.90 -8.94
CA GLU A 119 -9.32 -4.26 -10.35
C GLU A 119 -8.01 -4.00 -11.09
N LYS A 120 -7.73 -4.75 -12.14
CA LYS A 120 -6.54 -4.49 -12.95
C LYS A 120 -6.72 -3.18 -13.71
N VAL A 121 -5.67 -2.35 -13.73
CA VAL A 121 -5.61 -1.21 -14.64
C VAL A 121 -5.38 -1.68 -16.08
N SER A 122 -5.56 -0.80 -17.04
CA SER A 122 -5.32 -1.11 -18.46
C SER A 122 -3.85 -1.51 -18.71
N GLU A 123 -3.62 -2.26 -19.79
CA GLU A 123 -2.25 -2.59 -20.20
C GLU A 123 -1.47 -1.32 -20.53
N LYS A 124 -2.12 -0.34 -21.17
CA LYS A 124 -1.50 0.94 -21.47
C LYS A 124 -1.01 1.66 -20.23
N GLU A 125 -1.81 1.76 -19.16
CA GLU A 125 -1.38 2.35 -17.88
C GLU A 125 -0.22 1.59 -17.28
N SER A 126 -0.24 0.26 -17.36
CA SER A 126 0.85 -0.59 -16.89
C SER A 126 2.13 -0.39 -17.70
N ASP A 127 2.04 -0.25 -19.03
CA ASP A 127 3.16 0.02 -19.93
C ASP A 127 3.75 1.42 -19.65
N ASP A 128 2.89 2.43 -19.57
CA ASP A 128 3.27 3.82 -19.32
C ASP A 128 4.04 3.92 -17.99
N TYR A 129 3.49 3.35 -16.92
CA TYR A 129 4.19 3.38 -15.63
C TYR A 129 5.47 2.53 -15.63
N PHE A 130 5.48 1.34 -16.25
CA PHE A 130 6.66 0.49 -16.32
C PHE A 130 7.84 1.21 -16.98
N ALA A 131 7.58 1.98 -18.05
CA ALA A 131 8.59 2.75 -18.76
C ALA A 131 9.25 3.84 -17.90
N THR A 132 8.55 4.38 -16.89
CA THR A 132 9.10 5.39 -15.98
C THR A 132 9.97 4.82 -14.87
N ARG A 133 9.96 3.51 -14.67
CA ARG A 133 10.74 2.87 -13.58
C ARG A 133 12.24 2.94 -13.85
N PRO A 134 13.08 3.09 -12.81
CA PRO A 134 14.51 2.94 -12.97
C PRO A 134 14.87 1.62 -13.63
N TRP A 135 15.88 1.63 -14.52
CA TRP A 135 16.31 0.45 -15.28
C TRP A 135 16.47 -0.80 -14.40
N GLY A 136 17.20 -0.70 -13.28
CA GLY A 136 17.38 -1.82 -12.36
C GLY A 136 16.08 -2.40 -11.81
N SER A 137 15.02 -1.57 -11.64
CA SER A 137 13.69 -2.02 -11.22
C SER A 137 12.93 -2.69 -12.36
N GLN A 138 13.15 -2.28 -13.61
CA GLN A 138 12.60 -2.95 -14.79
C GLN A 138 13.24 -4.34 -14.97
N ILE A 139 14.57 -4.44 -14.87
CA ILE A 139 15.30 -5.71 -14.93
C ILE A 139 14.90 -6.64 -13.78
N GLY A 140 14.77 -6.10 -12.54
CA GLY A 140 14.32 -6.86 -11.38
C GLY A 140 12.94 -7.49 -11.56
N ALA A 141 12.03 -6.83 -12.32
CA ALA A 141 10.72 -7.39 -12.62
C ALA A 141 10.82 -8.64 -13.53
N TRP A 142 11.78 -8.70 -14.43
CA TRP A 142 12.05 -9.87 -15.27
C TRP A 142 12.80 -10.98 -14.51
N ALA A 143 13.70 -10.61 -13.61
CA ALA A 143 14.52 -11.56 -12.87
C ALA A 143 13.74 -12.32 -11.79
N SER A 144 12.73 -11.68 -11.19
CA SER A 144 12.06 -12.20 -9.99
C SER A 144 10.78 -12.98 -10.32
N HIS A 145 10.72 -14.26 -9.94
CA HIS A 145 9.46 -14.99 -9.77
C HIS A 145 8.87 -14.65 -8.39
N GLN A 146 8.24 -13.50 -8.30
CA GLN A 146 7.80 -12.94 -7.01
C GLN A 146 6.94 -13.92 -6.21
N SER A 147 7.27 -14.10 -4.95
CA SER A 147 6.62 -15.00 -3.96
C SER A 147 6.89 -16.50 -4.17
N SER A 148 7.63 -16.91 -5.19
CA SER A 148 8.05 -18.30 -5.35
C SER A 148 9.26 -18.62 -4.45
N PRO A 149 9.44 -19.88 -4.02
CA PRO A 149 10.64 -20.31 -3.33
C PRO A 149 11.88 -20.03 -4.17
N LEU A 150 12.95 -19.60 -3.53
CA LEU A 150 14.25 -19.33 -4.14
C LEU A 150 15.31 -20.17 -3.42
N ALA A 151 16.02 -21.01 -4.16
CA ALA A 151 16.99 -21.91 -3.57
C ALA A 151 18.22 -21.17 -3.00
N THR A 152 18.74 -20.21 -3.74
CA THR A 152 19.90 -19.40 -3.31
C THR A 152 19.79 -17.97 -3.81
N ARG A 153 20.42 -17.04 -3.11
CA ARG A 153 20.56 -15.65 -3.57
C ARG A 153 21.29 -15.57 -4.92
N GLY A 154 22.29 -16.40 -5.16
CA GLY A 154 23.05 -16.45 -6.41
C GLY A 154 22.19 -16.79 -7.64
N GLU A 155 21.15 -17.60 -7.50
CA GLU A 155 20.19 -17.86 -8.58
C GLU A 155 19.48 -16.56 -9.02
N LEU A 156 19.00 -15.75 -8.08
CA LEU A 156 18.37 -14.47 -8.40
C LEU A 156 19.35 -13.50 -9.07
N GLU A 157 20.60 -13.48 -8.61
CA GLU A 157 21.64 -12.62 -9.17
C GLU A 157 21.98 -13.02 -10.60
N GLN A 158 22.10 -14.32 -10.89
CA GLN A 158 22.30 -14.83 -12.26
C GLN A 158 21.13 -14.48 -13.19
N ARG A 159 19.90 -14.58 -12.71
CA ARG A 159 18.71 -14.17 -13.48
C ARG A 159 18.68 -12.68 -13.76
N PHE A 160 19.07 -11.86 -12.77
CA PHE A 160 19.20 -10.41 -12.94
C PHE A 160 20.28 -10.08 -13.98
N GLU A 161 21.43 -10.72 -13.90
CA GLU A 161 22.52 -10.55 -14.87
C GLU A 161 22.09 -10.95 -16.29
N GLY A 162 21.44 -12.09 -16.45
CA GLY A 162 20.92 -12.53 -17.74
C GLY A 162 19.90 -11.57 -18.36
N ALA A 163 19.02 -11.01 -17.53
CA ALA A 163 18.09 -9.98 -17.97
C ALA A 163 18.81 -8.66 -18.32
N SER A 164 19.83 -8.27 -17.56
CA SER A 164 20.65 -7.08 -17.81
C SER A 164 21.43 -7.17 -19.12
N GLN A 165 21.95 -8.35 -19.46
CA GLN A 165 22.63 -8.61 -20.73
C GLN A 165 21.66 -8.53 -21.90
N LYS A 166 20.41 -9.00 -21.72
CA LYS A 166 19.37 -8.94 -22.75
C LYS A 166 18.88 -7.51 -23.02
N TRP A 167 18.81 -6.70 -21.99
CA TRP A 167 18.38 -5.29 -22.06
C TRP A 167 19.39 -4.41 -21.31
N PRO A 168 20.50 -4.04 -21.95
CA PRO A 168 21.52 -3.19 -21.33
C PRO A 168 20.97 -1.82 -20.90
N GLU A 169 21.60 -1.20 -19.91
CA GLU A 169 21.24 0.12 -19.46
C GLU A 169 21.24 1.13 -20.61
N GLY A 170 20.20 1.98 -20.66
CA GLY A 170 19.98 2.92 -21.77
C GLY A 170 19.17 2.33 -22.93
N THR A 171 18.80 1.05 -22.90
CA THR A 171 17.86 0.46 -23.87
C THR A 171 16.44 0.37 -23.30
N ALA A 172 15.45 0.31 -24.19
CA ALA A 172 14.06 0.13 -23.77
C ALA A 172 13.85 -1.31 -23.26
N VAL A 173 13.38 -1.43 -22.01
CA VAL A 173 13.01 -2.71 -21.40
C VAL A 173 11.50 -2.89 -21.56
N PRO A 174 11.02 -3.91 -22.28
CA PRO A 174 9.58 -4.16 -22.39
C PRO A 174 9.00 -4.59 -21.04
N ARG A 175 7.75 -4.23 -20.77
CA ARG A 175 7.03 -4.72 -19.58
C ARG A 175 6.77 -6.23 -19.72
N PRO A 176 7.05 -7.05 -18.67
CA PRO A 176 6.58 -8.43 -18.65
C PRO A 176 5.04 -8.49 -18.65
N THR A 177 4.44 -9.42 -19.37
CA THR A 177 2.98 -9.63 -19.39
C THR A 177 2.41 -10.01 -18.02
N PHE A 178 3.25 -10.60 -17.16
CA PHE A 178 2.93 -10.96 -15.78
C PHE A 178 3.15 -9.82 -14.78
N TRP A 179 3.33 -8.57 -15.23
CA TRP A 179 3.51 -7.41 -14.36
C TRP A 179 2.57 -6.29 -14.77
N GLY A 180 1.98 -5.61 -13.79
CA GLY A 180 1.08 -4.48 -14.04
C GLY A 180 0.42 -3.95 -12.76
N GLY A 181 -0.57 -3.08 -12.94
CA GLY A 181 -1.23 -2.35 -11.87
C GLY A 181 -2.55 -2.96 -11.41
N TYR A 182 -2.86 -2.70 -10.16
CA TYR A 182 -4.20 -2.80 -9.59
C TYR A 182 -4.63 -1.43 -9.09
N ARG A 183 -5.87 -1.05 -9.39
CA ARG A 183 -6.58 0.09 -8.80
C ARG A 183 -7.57 -0.43 -7.77
N VAL A 184 -7.49 0.09 -6.56
CA VAL A 184 -8.44 -0.21 -5.50
C VAL A 184 -9.52 0.86 -5.51
N MET A 185 -10.74 0.49 -5.89
CA MET A 185 -11.93 1.33 -5.85
C MET A 185 -12.49 1.32 -4.42
N PRO A 186 -12.36 2.40 -3.64
CA PRO A 186 -12.73 2.39 -2.24
C PRO A 186 -14.25 2.37 -2.04
N LEU A 187 -14.69 1.66 -1.01
CA LEU A 187 -16.06 1.69 -0.48
C LEU A 187 -16.11 2.40 0.86
N ASN A 188 -15.01 2.42 1.60
CA ASN A 188 -14.85 3.29 2.76
C ASN A 188 -13.40 3.78 2.88
N ILE A 189 -13.25 4.98 3.45
CA ILE A 189 -11.96 5.62 3.75
C ILE A 189 -12.07 6.23 5.14
N GLU A 190 -11.35 5.67 6.11
CA GLU A 190 -11.34 6.16 7.49
C GLU A 190 -10.05 6.94 7.77
N PHE A 191 -10.22 8.14 8.27
CA PHE A 191 -9.18 9.01 8.80
C PHE A 191 -9.18 8.90 10.31
N TRP A 192 -8.06 8.50 10.89
CA TRP A 192 -7.87 8.35 12.32
C TRP A 192 -6.75 9.29 12.79
N GLN A 193 -7.03 10.09 13.82
CA GLN A 193 -6.08 10.97 14.49
C GLN A 193 -5.94 10.57 15.95
N GLY A 194 -4.69 10.30 16.37
CA GLY A 194 -4.37 10.00 17.77
C GLY A 194 -4.61 11.20 18.67
N ARG A 195 -5.20 10.94 19.84
CA ARG A 195 -5.38 11.93 20.92
C ARG A 195 -5.08 11.29 22.27
N TYR A 196 -4.73 12.15 23.25
CA TYR A 196 -4.48 11.68 24.62
C TYR A 196 -5.73 10.98 25.19
N SER A 197 -5.54 10.23 26.26
CA SER A 197 -6.58 9.44 26.93
C SER A 197 -7.31 8.44 26.04
N ARG A 198 -6.76 8.14 24.85
CA ARG A 198 -7.34 7.27 23.81
C ARG A 198 -8.66 7.74 23.22
N LEU A 199 -8.99 9.01 23.39
CA LEU A 199 -10.19 9.63 22.80
C LEU A 199 -9.91 10.11 21.37
N HIS A 200 -9.52 9.15 20.53
CA HIS A 200 -9.09 9.39 19.16
C HIS A 200 -10.22 9.90 18.28
N ASP A 201 -9.93 10.80 17.35
CA ASP A 201 -10.89 11.20 16.34
C ASP A 201 -10.89 10.19 15.17
N ARG A 202 -12.10 9.81 14.75
CA ARG A 202 -12.34 8.92 13.62
C ARG A 202 -13.42 9.51 12.73
N LEU A 203 -13.05 9.89 11.52
CA LEU A 203 -13.96 10.34 10.47
C LEU A 203 -13.88 9.37 9.31
N ARG A 204 -15.03 8.87 8.85
CA ARG A 204 -15.09 7.86 7.81
C ARG A 204 -16.06 8.29 6.71
N TYR A 205 -15.58 8.23 5.48
CA TYR A 205 -16.41 8.27 4.30
C TYR A 205 -16.82 6.84 3.94
N GLU A 206 -18.10 6.66 3.67
CA GLU A 206 -18.67 5.38 3.26
C GLU A 206 -19.59 5.59 2.06
N ARG A 207 -19.65 4.58 1.17
CA ARG A 207 -20.59 4.54 0.06
C ARG A 207 -21.05 3.11 -0.21
N ALA A 208 -22.29 2.95 -0.69
CA ALA A 208 -22.90 1.64 -0.91
C ALA A 208 -22.25 0.87 -2.09
N ASN A 209 -21.72 1.58 -3.07
CA ASN A 209 -21.02 1.03 -4.25
C ASN A 209 -20.11 2.11 -4.84
N THR A 210 -19.31 1.75 -5.85
CA THR A 210 -18.29 2.63 -6.43
C THR A 210 -18.83 3.85 -7.20
N THR A 211 -20.12 3.92 -7.45
CA THR A 211 -20.79 5.04 -8.15
C THR A 211 -21.73 5.86 -7.25
N ALA A 212 -21.94 5.43 -6.01
CA ALA A 212 -22.75 6.16 -5.04
C ALA A 212 -21.98 7.35 -4.44
N ASP A 213 -22.71 8.33 -3.97
CA ASP A 213 -22.17 9.47 -3.26
C ASP A 213 -21.55 9.05 -1.92
N TRP A 214 -20.61 9.84 -1.43
CA TRP A 214 -19.95 9.63 -0.15
C TRP A 214 -20.78 10.22 0.99
N GLU A 215 -20.90 9.44 2.07
CA GLU A 215 -21.42 9.90 3.36
C GLU A 215 -20.28 9.98 4.38
N LEU A 216 -20.10 11.14 4.99
CA LEU A 216 -19.09 11.36 6.03
C LEU A 216 -19.73 11.24 7.43
N SER A 217 -19.17 10.36 8.25
CA SER A 217 -19.63 10.13 9.62
C SER A 217 -18.46 10.11 10.62
N ARG A 218 -18.75 10.52 11.87
CA ARG A 218 -17.82 10.44 12.99
C ARG A 218 -18.11 9.17 13.81
N TYR A 219 -17.06 8.47 14.19
CA TYR A 219 -17.12 7.23 14.96
C TYR A 219 -16.46 7.38 16.33
N TYR A 220 -16.96 6.63 17.30
CA TYR A 220 -16.27 6.46 18.58
C TYR A 220 -14.88 5.85 18.38
N PRO A 221 -13.88 6.19 19.26
CA PRO A 221 -12.54 5.63 19.21
C PRO A 221 -12.50 4.13 19.51
#